data_4c03b9ab05036009a19f2fe1ecf8a3c1
#
_entry.id   4c03b9ab05036009a19f2fe1ecf8a3c1
#
_cell.length_a   1.000
_cell.length_b   1.000
_cell.length_c   1.000
_cell.angle_alpha   90.00
_cell.angle_beta   90.00
_cell.angle_gamma   90.00
#
_symmetry.space_group_name_H-M   'P 1'
#
loop_
_entity.id
_entity.type
_entity.pdbx_description
1 polymer ?
#
loop_
_entity_poly.entity_id
_entity_poly.type
_entity_poly.pdbx_seq_one_letter_code
_entity_poly.pdbx_strand_id
1 'polypeptide(L)'
;NSNFHYAICTLFIKFRNIEITIFQDLNPLLSVLYGLLVFLSLLLQSLAWSYLFKEGNKSHYSKVWINSNIGKYIPIKVGVILNRYIKLEEDSLKNITKNYILEQSLILGTSLFAACLFLFIESLFIFFTIFILLLLTTRGLRGLSPNLKKALYIYYTSTCLNIIFLALLSVEIFGIKDLELVSIYIFSTIIGMFIFTSPAGIGVREAVFLYFTDGTIVTNNVLTFLFITRAMYILCDILILGYGTLFLNDEKKSNN
;
A
#
# COMPACT_ATOMS: atom_id res chain seq x y z
N ASN A 1 -4.93 -8.76 -27.14
CA ASN A 1 -3.93 -7.70 -26.99
C ASN A 1 -4.42 -6.29 -27.38
N SER A 2 -5.42 -6.18 -28.30
CA SER A 2 -5.98 -4.89 -28.71
C SER A 2 -6.75 -4.18 -27.58
N ASN A 3 -7.48 -4.92 -26.75
CA ASN A 3 -8.32 -4.36 -25.69
C ASN A 3 -7.50 -3.71 -24.56
N PHE A 4 -6.33 -4.24 -24.25
CA PHE A 4 -5.44 -3.67 -23.20
C PHE A 4 -4.78 -2.35 -23.67
N HIS A 5 -4.31 -2.32 -24.91
CA HIS A 5 -3.82 -1.07 -25.53
C HIS A 5 -4.91 0.00 -25.64
N TYR A 6 -6.10 -0.41 -26.02
CA TYR A 6 -7.25 0.49 -26.09
C TYR A 6 -7.62 1.05 -24.71
N ALA A 7 -7.61 0.23 -23.67
CA ALA A 7 -7.85 0.67 -22.29
C ALA A 7 -6.80 1.68 -21.81
N ILE A 8 -5.52 1.47 -22.11
CA ILE A 8 -4.44 2.42 -21.77
C ILE A 8 -4.58 3.74 -22.54
N CYS A 9 -4.83 3.68 -23.85
CA CYS A 9 -5.02 4.90 -24.66
C CYS A 9 -6.26 5.68 -24.24
N THR A 10 -7.38 5.03 -23.97
CA THR A 10 -8.60 5.67 -23.44
C THR A 10 -8.37 6.27 -22.06
N LEU A 11 -7.58 5.63 -21.21
CA LEU A 11 -7.14 6.17 -19.92
C LEU A 11 -6.41 7.50 -20.11
N PHE A 12 -5.38 7.54 -20.96
CA PHE A 12 -4.60 8.76 -21.20
C PHE A 12 -5.44 9.89 -21.79
N ILE A 13 -6.34 9.58 -22.73
CA ILE A 13 -7.22 10.59 -23.35
C ILE A 13 -8.24 11.12 -22.33
N LYS A 14 -8.80 10.25 -21.49
CA LYS A 14 -9.74 10.64 -20.43
C LYS A 14 -9.07 11.41 -19.29
N PHE A 15 -7.85 11.02 -18.87
CA PHE A 15 -7.08 11.79 -17.87
C PHE A 15 -6.78 13.22 -18.33
N ARG A 16 -6.59 13.44 -19.61
CA ARG A 16 -6.37 14.79 -20.17
C ARG A 16 -7.60 15.70 -20.04
N ASN A 17 -8.80 15.14 -20.00
CA ASN A 17 -10.07 15.87 -19.95
C ASN A 17 -10.70 15.89 -18.54
N ILE A 18 -10.02 15.38 -17.51
CA ILE A 18 -10.47 15.49 -16.14
C ILE A 18 -10.31 16.95 -15.71
N GLU A 19 -11.42 17.67 -15.69
CA GLU A 19 -11.47 19.03 -15.20
C GLU A 19 -11.08 19.06 -13.70
N ILE A 20 -10.37 20.11 -13.32
CA ILE A 20 -9.91 20.38 -11.93
C ILE A 20 -11.10 20.52 -10.96
N THR A 21 -12.31 20.63 -11.45
CA THR A 21 -13.58 20.68 -10.70
C THR A 21 -13.78 19.50 -9.73
N ILE A 22 -13.13 18.35 -9.97
CA ILE A 22 -13.22 17.14 -9.11
C ILE A 22 -12.80 17.40 -7.67
N PHE A 23 -11.85 18.30 -7.44
CA PHE A 23 -11.41 18.64 -6.09
C PHE A 23 -12.36 19.58 -5.34
N GLN A 24 -13.27 20.25 -6.06
CA GLN A 24 -14.20 21.22 -5.46
C GLN A 24 -15.36 20.51 -4.72
N ASP A 25 -15.65 19.28 -5.11
CA ASP A 25 -16.76 18.49 -4.53
C ASP A 25 -16.33 17.66 -3.30
N LEU A 26 -15.02 17.52 -3.03
CA LEU A 26 -14.53 16.80 -1.87
C LEU A 26 -14.69 17.62 -0.59
N ASN A 27 -15.20 16.96 0.46
CA ASN A 27 -15.24 17.58 1.78
C ASN A 27 -13.80 17.79 2.32
N PRO A 28 -13.37 19.04 2.57
CA PRO A 28 -12.01 19.33 3.01
C PRO A 28 -11.64 18.64 4.34
N LEU A 29 -12.59 18.47 5.25
CA LEU A 29 -12.38 17.77 6.51
C LEU A 29 -12.09 16.28 6.28
N LEU A 30 -12.84 15.63 5.38
CA LEU A 30 -12.61 14.24 5.00
C LEU A 30 -11.28 14.08 4.27
N SER A 31 -10.89 15.04 3.42
CA SER A 31 -9.60 15.01 2.74
C SER A 31 -8.42 15.04 3.72
N VAL A 32 -8.50 15.82 4.80
CA VAL A 32 -7.49 15.81 5.88
C VAL A 32 -7.48 14.46 6.59
N LEU A 33 -8.65 13.88 6.86
CA LEU A 33 -8.74 12.55 7.48
C LEU A 33 -8.13 11.47 6.58
N TYR A 34 -8.35 11.52 5.27
CA TYR A 34 -7.72 10.61 4.30
C TYR A 34 -6.20 10.70 4.34
N GLY A 35 -5.67 11.92 4.31
CA GLY A 35 -4.24 12.15 4.43
C GLY A 35 -3.67 11.59 5.73
N LEU A 36 -4.36 11.79 6.86
CA LEU A 36 -3.98 11.25 8.16
C LEU A 36 -3.95 9.71 8.17
N LEU A 37 -4.98 9.06 7.64
CA LEU A 37 -5.06 7.59 7.60
C LEU A 37 -3.91 6.99 6.76
N VAL A 38 -3.66 7.55 5.59
CA VAL A 38 -2.57 7.10 4.70
C VAL A 38 -1.21 7.39 5.34
N PHE A 39 -1.00 8.58 5.90
CA PHE A 39 0.25 8.95 6.56
C PHE A 39 0.57 8.03 7.75
N LEU A 40 -0.39 7.78 8.64
CA LEU A 40 -0.25 6.86 9.76
C LEU A 40 0.05 5.44 9.28
N SER A 41 -0.61 4.99 8.21
CA SER A 41 -0.35 3.68 7.64
C SER A 41 1.10 3.53 7.15
N LEU A 42 1.66 4.55 6.49
CA LEU A 42 3.05 4.56 6.05
C LEU A 42 4.03 4.60 7.23
N LEU A 43 3.73 5.36 8.28
CA LEU A 43 4.53 5.35 9.53
C LEU A 43 4.54 3.95 10.15
N LEU A 44 3.40 3.29 10.24
CA LEU A 44 3.31 1.92 10.75
C LEU A 44 4.12 0.95 9.88
N GLN A 45 4.08 1.08 8.56
CA GLN A 45 4.89 0.23 7.68
C GLN A 45 6.39 0.42 7.90
N SER A 46 6.85 1.67 8.08
CA SER A 46 8.25 1.94 8.40
C SER A 46 8.67 1.31 9.74
N LEU A 47 7.79 1.40 10.74
CA LEU A 47 8.01 0.78 12.04
C LEU A 47 8.01 -0.75 11.95
N ALA A 48 7.05 -1.35 11.23
CA ALA A 48 6.96 -2.78 11.02
C ALA A 48 8.24 -3.33 10.38
N TRP A 49 8.75 -2.63 9.36
CA TRP A 49 10.00 -3.01 8.69
C TRP A 49 11.19 -3.01 9.66
N SER A 50 11.26 -2.07 10.59
CA SER A 50 12.33 -2.02 11.59
C SER A 50 12.36 -3.28 12.49
N TYR A 51 11.20 -3.90 12.74
CA TYR A 51 11.11 -5.15 13.52
C TYR A 51 11.58 -6.40 12.76
N LEU A 52 11.80 -6.33 11.45
CA LEU A 52 12.38 -7.44 10.69
C LEU A 52 13.87 -7.63 10.99
N PHE A 53 14.52 -6.63 11.58
CA PHE A 53 15.89 -6.71 12.06
C PHE A 53 15.91 -7.15 13.54
N LYS A 54 16.78 -8.10 13.86
CA LYS A 54 16.89 -8.65 15.23
C LYS A 54 17.48 -7.63 16.18
N GLU A 55 18.54 -6.96 15.77
CA GLU A 55 19.36 -6.04 16.56
C GLU A 55 19.45 -4.69 15.88
N GLY A 56 19.84 -3.65 16.62
CA GLY A 56 20.04 -2.30 16.11
C GLY A 56 18.94 -1.32 16.46
N ASN A 57 19.19 -0.05 16.12
CA ASN A 57 18.28 1.08 16.41
C ASN A 57 17.05 1.05 15.48
N LYS A 58 15.86 0.86 16.06
CA LYS A 58 14.60 0.80 15.30
C LYS A 58 14.28 2.11 14.58
N SER A 59 14.66 3.26 15.19
CA SER A 59 14.49 4.57 14.57
C SER A 59 15.32 4.70 13.30
N HIS A 60 16.59 4.25 13.34
CA HIS A 60 17.46 4.23 12.17
C HIS A 60 16.88 3.39 11.03
N TYR A 61 16.43 2.16 11.30
CA TYR A 61 15.81 1.32 10.28
C TYR A 61 14.53 1.95 9.70
N SER A 62 13.68 2.55 10.54
CA SER A 62 12.48 3.25 10.08
C SER A 62 12.85 4.42 9.16
N LYS A 63 13.88 5.22 9.49
CA LYS A 63 14.39 6.30 8.65
C LYS A 63 14.90 5.78 7.30
N VAL A 64 15.65 4.69 7.30
CA VAL A 64 16.12 4.06 6.06
C VAL A 64 14.95 3.62 5.20
N TRP A 65 13.90 3.02 5.78
CA TRP A 65 12.69 2.64 5.07
C TRP A 65 12.03 3.84 4.42
N ILE A 66 11.78 4.89 5.18
CA ILE A 66 11.13 6.14 4.71
C ILE A 66 11.90 6.70 3.51
N ASN A 67 13.21 6.91 3.68
CA ASN A 67 14.05 7.49 2.65
C ASN A 67 14.20 6.61 1.41
N SER A 68 14.08 5.29 1.53
CA SER A 68 14.17 4.35 0.40
C SER A 68 12.85 4.19 -0.34
N ASN A 69 11.73 4.54 0.28
CA ASN A 69 10.39 4.33 -0.28
C ASN A 69 10.19 5.09 -1.61
N ILE A 70 10.86 6.22 -1.80
CA ILE A 70 10.91 6.94 -3.09
C ILE A 70 11.42 6.05 -4.23
N GLY A 71 12.29 5.09 -3.93
CA GLY A 71 12.81 4.14 -4.92
C GLY A 71 11.74 3.33 -5.65
N LYS A 72 10.51 3.24 -5.12
CA LYS A 72 9.39 2.57 -5.80
C LYS A 72 8.93 3.27 -7.09
N TYR A 73 9.23 4.56 -7.24
CA TYR A 73 8.94 5.34 -8.44
C TYR A 73 10.00 5.19 -9.53
N ILE A 74 11.14 4.56 -9.21
CA ILE A 74 12.17 4.22 -10.18
C ILE A 74 11.73 2.95 -10.92
N PRO A 75 11.80 2.92 -12.27
CA PRO A 75 11.53 1.69 -13.02
C PRO A 75 12.40 0.53 -12.53
N ILE A 76 11.84 -0.70 -12.62
CA ILE A 76 12.54 -1.96 -12.24
C ILE A 76 12.56 -2.26 -10.72
N LYS A 77 11.84 -1.53 -9.86
CA LYS A 77 11.67 -1.81 -8.41
C LYS A 77 12.96 -2.14 -7.61
N VAL A 78 14.11 -2.20 -8.27
CA VAL A 78 15.42 -2.39 -7.63
C VAL A 78 15.84 -1.16 -6.85
N GLY A 79 15.29 0.01 -7.20
CA GLY A 79 15.62 1.28 -6.58
C GLY A 79 15.42 1.29 -5.06
N VAL A 80 14.38 0.62 -4.55
CA VAL A 80 14.14 0.50 -3.11
C VAL A 80 15.24 -0.32 -2.43
N ILE A 81 15.57 -1.49 -2.97
CA ILE A 81 16.58 -2.39 -2.40
C ILE A 81 17.96 -1.72 -2.44
N LEU A 82 18.31 -1.14 -3.57
CA LEU A 82 19.59 -0.47 -3.75
C LEU A 82 19.76 0.72 -2.79
N ASN A 83 18.73 1.53 -2.65
CA ASN A 83 18.73 2.68 -1.74
C ASN A 83 18.85 2.24 -0.27
N ARG A 84 18.19 1.13 0.11
CA ARG A 84 18.36 0.52 1.45
C ARG A 84 19.78 0.00 1.66
N TYR A 85 20.36 -0.66 0.64
CA TYR A 85 21.72 -1.17 0.71
C TYR A 85 22.76 -0.07 0.89
N ILE A 86 22.66 1.01 0.15
CA ILE A 86 23.56 2.17 0.28
C ILE A 86 23.49 2.80 1.68
N LYS A 87 22.32 2.78 2.32
CA LYS A 87 22.10 3.42 3.63
C LYS A 87 22.41 2.50 4.83
N LEU A 88 22.39 1.18 4.61
CA LEU A 88 22.70 0.16 5.62
C LEU A 88 24.09 -0.45 5.32
N GLU A 89 25.12 0.35 5.42
CA GLU A 89 26.50 0.00 5.06
C GLU A 89 27.02 -1.28 5.78
N GLU A 90 26.48 -1.57 6.97
CA GLU A 90 26.89 -2.72 7.80
C GLU A 90 26.11 -4.02 7.46
N ASP A 91 25.00 -3.92 6.72
CA ASP A 91 24.15 -5.07 6.41
C ASP A 91 24.49 -5.66 5.04
N SER A 92 24.53 -6.99 4.94
CA SER A 92 24.74 -7.66 3.66
C SER A 92 23.55 -7.45 2.73
N LEU A 93 23.81 -7.29 1.43
CA LEU A 93 22.78 -7.20 0.39
C LEU A 93 21.79 -8.38 0.48
N LYS A 94 22.26 -9.57 0.84
CA LYS A 94 21.43 -10.77 1.04
C LYS A 94 20.42 -10.59 2.14
N ASN A 95 20.81 -10.02 3.28
CA ASN A 95 19.89 -9.78 4.41
C ASN A 95 18.85 -8.72 4.09
N ILE A 96 19.27 -7.64 3.45
CA ILE A 96 18.37 -6.55 3.03
C ILE A 96 17.33 -7.07 2.03
N THR A 97 17.78 -7.83 1.02
CA THR A 97 16.88 -8.43 0.02
C THR A 97 15.91 -9.42 0.67
N LYS A 98 16.40 -10.26 1.59
CA LYS A 98 15.54 -11.18 2.35
C LYS A 98 14.47 -10.44 3.14
N ASN A 99 14.83 -9.38 3.86
CA ASN A 99 13.88 -8.58 4.64
C ASN A 99 12.91 -7.82 3.74
N TYR A 100 13.34 -7.36 2.57
CA TYR A 100 12.47 -6.75 1.57
C TYR A 100 11.44 -7.76 1.01
N ILE A 101 11.86 -8.96 0.65
CA ILE A 101 10.95 -10.02 0.19
C ILE A 101 9.95 -10.37 1.30
N LEU A 102 10.42 -10.47 2.54
CA LEU A 102 9.56 -10.76 3.69
C LEU A 102 8.54 -9.64 3.92
N GLU A 103 8.95 -8.38 3.83
CA GLU A 103 8.06 -7.21 3.88
C GLU A 103 6.97 -7.28 2.80
N GLN A 104 7.37 -7.50 1.54
CA GLN A 104 6.41 -7.58 0.43
C GLN A 104 5.45 -8.76 0.61
N SER A 105 5.93 -9.89 1.13
CA SER A 105 5.09 -11.07 1.44
C SER A 105 4.08 -10.79 2.55
N LEU A 106 4.47 -10.04 3.58
CA LEU A 106 3.56 -9.66 4.68
C LEU A 106 2.50 -8.66 4.20
N ILE A 107 2.89 -7.65 3.42
CA ILE A 107 1.96 -6.69 2.83
C ILE A 107 0.98 -7.41 1.90
N LEU A 108 1.49 -8.27 1.03
CA LEU A 108 0.67 -9.07 0.12
C LEU A 108 -0.32 -9.96 0.87
N GLY A 109 0.15 -10.68 1.89
CA GLY A 109 -0.66 -11.59 2.69
C GLY A 109 -1.79 -10.85 3.43
N THR A 110 -1.49 -9.71 4.06
CA THR A 110 -2.49 -8.89 4.76
C THR A 110 -3.50 -8.26 3.80
N SER A 111 -3.05 -7.80 2.63
CA SER A 111 -3.92 -7.21 1.60
C SER A 111 -4.82 -8.25 0.94
N LEU A 112 -4.28 -9.43 0.62
CA LEU A 112 -5.05 -10.55 0.06
C LEU A 112 -6.12 -11.03 1.06
N PHE A 113 -5.74 -11.19 2.32
CA PHE A 113 -6.69 -11.53 3.39
C PHE A 113 -7.82 -10.51 3.48
N ALA A 114 -7.50 -9.22 3.45
CA ALA A 114 -8.49 -8.16 3.47
C ALA A 114 -9.40 -8.15 2.23
N ALA A 115 -8.84 -8.30 1.03
CA ALA A 115 -9.63 -8.37 -0.21
C ALA A 115 -10.60 -9.56 -0.18
N CYS A 116 -10.13 -10.73 0.24
CA CYS A 116 -10.98 -11.91 0.39
C CYS A 116 -12.09 -11.69 1.41
N LEU A 117 -11.81 -11.04 2.56
CA LEU A 117 -12.83 -10.71 3.54
C LEU A 117 -13.98 -9.92 2.94
N PHE A 118 -13.68 -8.90 2.14
CA PHE A 118 -14.70 -8.01 1.58
C PHE A 118 -15.47 -8.60 0.42
N LEU A 119 -14.83 -9.37 -0.44
CA LEU A 119 -15.52 -10.07 -1.55
C LEU A 119 -16.52 -11.10 -1.07
N PHE A 120 -16.34 -11.54 0.15
CA PHE A 120 -17.05 -12.72 0.64
C PHE A 120 -17.95 -12.47 1.89
N ILE A 121 -18.09 -11.27 2.37
CA ILE A 121 -18.92 -10.92 3.54
C ILE A 121 -20.40 -11.36 3.39
N GLU A 122 -20.87 -11.54 2.15
CA GLU A 122 -22.27 -11.89 1.89
C GLU A 122 -22.58 -13.39 2.01
N SER A 123 -21.60 -14.29 2.23
CA SER A 123 -21.85 -15.72 2.34
C SER A 123 -21.31 -16.35 3.63
N LEU A 124 -22.13 -17.20 4.25
CA LEU A 124 -21.79 -18.01 5.44
C LEU A 124 -20.51 -18.86 5.28
N PHE A 125 -20.16 -19.22 4.06
CA PHE A 125 -18.95 -19.96 3.70
C PHE A 125 -17.66 -19.21 4.11
N ILE A 126 -17.74 -17.90 4.26
CA ILE A 126 -16.63 -17.00 4.57
C ILE A 126 -16.36 -16.97 6.05
N PHE A 127 -17.39 -16.97 6.88
CA PHE A 127 -17.18 -17.06 8.31
C PHE A 127 -16.32 -18.29 8.64
N PHE A 128 -16.57 -19.41 7.97
CA PHE A 128 -15.75 -20.61 8.10
C PHE A 128 -14.34 -20.45 7.54
N THR A 129 -14.17 -19.78 6.39
CA THR A 129 -12.85 -19.56 5.79
C THR A 129 -12.01 -18.61 6.63
N ILE A 130 -12.60 -17.55 7.17
CA ILE A 130 -11.96 -16.62 8.10
C ILE A 130 -11.56 -17.33 9.38
N PHE A 131 -12.46 -18.15 9.93
CA PHE A 131 -12.19 -18.91 11.16
C PHE A 131 -11.05 -19.91 10.95
N ILE A 132 -11.01 -20.62 9.83
CA ILE A 132 -9.92 -21.53 9.47
C ILE A 132 -8.61 -20.76 9.26
N LEU A 133 -8.63 -19.65 8.55
CA LEU A 133 -7.45 -18.79 8.36
C LEU A 133 -6.94 -18.20 9.68
N LEU A 134 -7.81 -17.77 10.58
CA LEU A 134 -7.46 -17.35 11.93
C LEU A 134 -6.84 -18.49 12.74
N LEU A 135 -7.37 -19.71 12.66
CA LEU A 135 -6.80 -20.88 13.30
C LEU A 135 -5.44 -21.28 12.71
N LEU A 136 -5.28 -21.21 11.40
CA LEU A 136 -4.01 -21.48 10.71
C LEU A 136 -2.96 -20.41 11.05
N THR A 137 -3.33 -19.15 11.09
CA THR A 137 -2.42 -18.06 11.48
C THR A 137 -2.01 -18.18 12.96
N THR A 138 -2.92 -18.51 13.87
CA THR A 138 -2.59 -18.67 15.30
C THR A 138 -1.67 -19.87 15.54
N ARG A 139 -1.81 -20.96 14.77
CA ARG A 139 -0.87 -22.11 14.84
C ARG A 139 0.47 -21.79 14.15
N GLY A 140 0.46 -21.17 12.97
CA GLY A 140 1.67 -20.74 12.26
C GLY A 140 2.46 -19.68 13.02
N LEU A 141 1.79 -18.80 13.75
CA LEU A 141 2.42 -17.77 14.57
C LEU A 141 3.20 -18.32 15.78
N ARG A 142 2.90 -19.55 16.24
CA ARG A 142 3.60 -20.12 17.41
C ARG A 142 5.10 -20.33 17.17
N GLY A 143 5.50 -20.61 15.92
CA GLY A 143 6.90 -20.80 15.52
C GLY A 143 7.66 -19.53 15.13
N LEU A 144 6.98 -18.38 15.01
CA LEU A 144 7.61 -17.13 14.59
C LEU A 144 8.32 -16.42 15.74
N SER A 145 9.42 -15.73 15.42
CA SER A 145 10.12 -14.88 16.38
C SER A 145 9.20 -13.76 16.89
N PRO A 146 9.38 -13.28 18.14
CA PRO A 146 8.58 -12.21 18.72
C PRO A 146 8.57 -10.93 17.86
N ASN A 147 9.70 -10.61 17.25
CA ASN A 147 9.83 -9.44 16.37
C ASN A 147 9.00 -9.60 15.10
N LEU A 148 9.00 -10.77 14.47
CA LEU A 148 8.21 -11.04 13.28
C LEU A 148 6.70 -11.00 13.56
N LYS A 149 6.28 -11.47 14.76
CA LYS A 149 4.89 -11.31 15.21
C LYS A 149 4.49 -9.84 15.33
N LYS A 150 5.34 -9.01 15.95
CA LYS A 150 5.11 -7.56 16.06
C LYS A 150 5.01 -6.92 14.69
N ALA A 151 5.95 -7.23 13.76
CA ALA A 151 5.90 -6.74 12.41
C ALA A 151 4.58 -7.09 11.71
N LEU A 152 4.14 -8.35 11.79
CA LEU A 152 2.89 -8.83 11.20
C LEU A 152 1.67 -8.05 11.74
N TYR A 153 1.56 -7.88 13.07
CA TYR A 153 0.46 -7.11 13.65
C TYR A 153 0.45 -5.65 13.20
N ILE A 154 1.62 -5.02 13.09
CA ILE A 154 1.73 -3.63 12.65
C ILE A 154 1.37 -3.51 11.16
N TYR A 155 1.81 -4.46 10.29
CA TYR A 155 1.37 -4.47 8.88
C TYR A 155 -0.13 -4.68 8.76
N TYR A 156 -0.72 -5.56 9.56
CA TYR A 156 -2.16 -5.76 9.59
C TYR A 156 -2.91 -4.47 9.97
N THR A 157 -2.47 -3.79 11.03
CA THR A 157 -3.04 -2.49 11.45
C THR A 157 -2.92 -1.44 10.35
N SER A 158 -1.75 -1.36 9.70
CA SER A 158 -1.54 -0.45 8.55
C SER A 158 -2.51 -0.76 7.41
N THR A 159 -2.71 -2.03 7.08
CA THR A 159 -3.67 -2.47 6.05
C THR A 159 -5.10 -2.07 6.43
N CYS A 160 -5.50 -2.22 7.69
CA CYS A 160 -6.81 -1.77 8.16
C CYS A 160 -7.01 -0.26 7.97
N LEU A 161 -6.01 0.57 8.28
CA LEU A 161 -6.09 2.02 8.04
C LEU A 161 -6.27 2.36 6.56
N ASN A 162 -5.55 1.67 5.67
CA ASN A 162 -5.72 1.86 4.23
C ASN A 162 -7.11 1.44 3.74
N ILE A 163 -7.68 0.37 4.29
CA ILE A 163 -9.03 -0.07 3.95
C ILE A 163 -10.07 0.95 4.41
N ILE A 164 -9.92 1.47 5.63
CA ILE A 164 -10.82 2.52 6.15
C ILE A 164 -10.76 3.74 5.24
N PHE A 165 -9.57 4.17 4.83
CA PHE A 165 -9.41 5.26 3.87
C PHE A 165 -10.14 4.98 2.54
N LEU A 166 -9.92 3.81 1.94
CA LEU A 166 -10.55 3.45 0.67
C LEU A 166 -12.07 3.33 0.79
N ALA A 167 -12.58 2.78 1.89
CA ALA A 167 -14.01 2.66 2.14
C ALA A 167 -14.68 4.03 2.33
N LEU A 168 -14.06 4.95 3.07
CA LEU A 168 -14.59 6.29 3.25
C LEU A 168 -14.57 7.08 1.93
N LEU A 169 -13.50 6.96 1.15
CA LEU A 169 -13.41 7.60 -0.15
C LEU A 169 -14.43 7.03 -1.15
N SER A 170 -14.69 5.72 -1.13
CA SER A 170 -15.71 5.10 -1.98
C SER A 170 -17.12 5.61 -1.63
N VAL A 171 -17.42 5.77 -0.34
CA VAL A 171 -18.71 6.35 0.10
C VAL A 171 -18.89 7.78 -0.36
N GLU A 172 -17.82 8.60 -0.31
CA GLU A 172 -17.89 10.00 -0.71
C GLU A 172 -18.11 10.16 -2.22
N ILE A 173 -17.42 9.35 -3.03
CA ILE A 173 -17.46 9.47 -4.49
C ILE A 173 -18.68 8.77 -5.10
N PHE A 174 -19.04 7.60 -4.59
CA PHE A 174 -20.11 6.78 -5.18
C PHE A 174 -21.42 6.85 -4.41
N GLY A 175 -21.43 7.43 -3.20
CA GLY A 175 -22.60 7.51 -2.36
C GLY A 175 -23.04 6.16 -1.75
N ILE A 176 -22.33 5.08 -2.02
CA ILE A 176 -22.66 3.71 -1.62
C ILE A 176 -21.47 3.12 -0.87
N LYS A 177 -21.76 2.33 0.19
CA LYS A 177 -20.74 1.48 0.83
C LYS A 177 -20.48 0.25 -0.04
N ASP A 178 -19.75 0.45 -1.13
CA ASP A 178 -19.41 -0.62 -2.03
C ASP A 178 -18.07 -1.25 -1.62
N LEU A 179 -18.17 -2.26 -0.76
CA LEU A 179 -17.00 -3.02 -0.31
C LEU A 179 -16.39 -3.86 -1.43
N GLU A 180 -17.18 -4.23 -2.44
CA GLU A 180 -16.71 -4.94 -3.62
C GLU A 180 -15.71 -4.06 -4.40
N LEU A 181 -16.04 -2.78 -4.58
CA LEU A 181 -15.16 -1.82 -5.25
C LEU A 181 -13.82 -1.65 -4.52
N VAL A 182 -13.84 -1.59 -3.18
CA VAL A 182 -12.61 -1.56 -2.36
C VAL A 182 -11.80 -2.83 -2.58
N SER A 183 -12.44 -3.99 -2.64
CA SER A 183 -11.79 -5.28 -2.88
C SER A 183 -11.14 -5.33 -4.25
N ILE A 184 -11.84 -4.89 -5.29
CA ILE A 184 -11.32 -4.80 -6.66
C ILE A 184 -10.09 -3.89 -6.70
N TYR A 185 -10.13 -2.75 -5.98
CA TYR A 185 -8.98 -1.84 -5.89
C TYR A 185 -7.77 -2.47 -5.20
N ILE A 186 -7.99 -3.17 -4.08
CA ILE A 186 -6.91 -3.90 -3.39
C ILE A 186 -6.34 -4.98 -4.31
N PHE A 187 -7.18 -5.74 -5.00
CA PHE A 187 -6.76 -6.77 -5.93
C PHE A 187 -5.97 -6.19 -7.11
N SER A 188 -6.42 -5.08 -7.69
CA SER A 188 -5.69 -4.37 -8.73
C SER A 188 -4.31 -3.87 -8.26
N THR A 189 -4.22 -3.46 -6.99
CA THR A 189 -2.96 -3.08 -6.35
C THR A 189 -2.00 -4.26 -6.23
N ILE A 190 -2.50 -5.42 -5.84
CA ILE A 190 -1.73 -6.67 -5.76
C ILE A 190 -1.17 -7.04 -7.13
N ILE A 191 -1.99 -7.03 -8.19
CA ILE A 191 -1.53 -7.30 -9.56
C ILE A 191 -0.46 -6.28 -9.98
N GLY A 192 -0.65 -4.99 -9.68
CA GLY A 192 0.34 -3.95 -9.95
C GLY A 192 1.67 -4.15 -9.22
N MET A 193 1.68 -4.84 -8.07
CA MET A 193 2.91 -5.19 -7.36
C MET A 193 3.72 -6.27 -8.07
N PHE A 194 3.10 -7.18 -8.82
CA PHE A 194 3.81 -8.23 -9.55
C PHE A 194 4.43 -7.75 -10.86
N ILE A 195 3.99 -6.63 -11.41
CA ILE A 195 4.55 -6.12 -12.67
C ILE A 195 5.77 -5.24 -12.37
N PHE A 196 6.96 -5.80 -12.62
CA PHE A 196 8.23 -5.16 -12.30
C PHE A 196 8.58 -3.97 -13.19
N THR A 197 8.06 -3.91 -14.41
CA THR A 197 8.38 -2.87 -15.39
C THR A 197 7.64 -1.56 -15.12
N SER A 198 6.54 -1.59 -14.37
CA SER A 198 5.75 -0.41 -14.04
C SER A 198 6.21 0.22 -12.72
N PRO A 199 6.68 1.48 -12.73
CA PRO A 199 7.06 2.18 -11.52
C PRO A 199 5.83 2.36 -10.61
N ALA A 200 5.92 1.92 -9.36
CA ALA A 200 4.82 1.94 -8.38
C ALA A 200 3.50 1.29 -8.87
N GLY A 201 3.52 0.47 -9.93
CA GLY A 201 2.33 -0.14 -10.55
C GLY A 201 1.47 0.85 -11.34
N ILE A 202 2.02 2.02 -11.72
CA ILE A 202 1.29 3.06 -12.47
C ILE A 202 0.85 2.51 -13.83
N GLY A 203 -0.40 2.75 -14.20
CA GLY A 203 -1.04 2.27 -15.42
C GLY A 203 -1.62 0.87 -15.31
N VAL A 204 -0.93 -0.07 -14.66
CA VAL A 204 -1.39 -1.45 -14.52
C VAL A 204 -2.53 -1.57 -13.53
N ARG A 205 -2.37 -0.99 -12.35
CA ARG A 205 -3.41 -0.99 -11.31
C ARG A 205 -4.69 -0.34 -11.82
N GLU A 206 -4.55 0.80 -12.46
CA GLU A 206 -5.68 1.54 -13.02
C GLU A 206 -6.39 0.74 -14.13
N ALA A 207 -5.63 0.12 -15.02
CA ALA A 207 -6.19 -0.71 -16.11
C ALA A 207 -6.93 -1.94 -15.56
N VAL A 208 -6.37 -2.61 -14.56
CA VAL A 208 -7.01 -3.76 -13.90
C VAL A 208 -8.27 -3.34 -13.17
N PHE A 209 -8.22 -2.23 -12.43
CA PHE A 209 -9.38 -1.71 -11.71
C PHE A 209 -10.51 -1.36 -12.67
N LEU A 210 -10.23 -0.62 -13.75
CA LEU A 210 -11.21 -0.29 -14.79
C LEU A 210 -11.78 -1.53 -15.47
N TYR A 211 -10.97 -2.53 -15.74
CA TYR A 211 -11.42 -3.76 -16.37
C TYR A 211 -12.49 -4.49 -15.54
N PHE A 212 -12.31 -4.55 -14.22
CA PHE A 212 -13.27 -5.20 -13.33
C PHE A 212 -14.48 -4.34 -12.96
N THR A 213 -14.39 -3.01 -13.10
CA THR A 213 -15.51 -2.08 -12.85
C THR A 213 -16.26 -1.69 -14.11
N ASP A 214 -15.83 -2.17 -15.29
CA ASP A 214 -16.42 -1.81 -16.59
C ASP A 214 -17.88 -2.28 -16.68
N GLY A 215 -18.78 -1.33 -16.96
CA GLY A 215 -20.21 -1.56 -17.12
C GLY A 215 -21.06 -1.51 -15.83
N THR A 216 -20.48 -1.43 -14.63
CA THR A 216 -21.23 -1.39 -13.37
C THR A 216 -21.32 0.00 -12.74
N ILE A 217 -20.36 0.89 -13.01
CA ILE A 217 -20.23 2.20 -12.37
C ILE A 217 -19.93 3.30 -13.38
N VAL A 218 -20.38 4.52 -13.08
CA VAL A 218 -20.11 5.69 -13.92
C VAL A 218 -18.60 5.92 -14.06
N THR A 219 -18.10 5.88 -15.28
CA THR A 219 -16.65 5.90 -15.60
C THR A 219 -15.91 7.10 -15.00
N ASN A 220 -16.59 8.27 -14.91
CA ASN A 220 -15.98 9.48 -14.33
C ASN A 220 -15.69 9.32 -12.83
N ASN A 221 -16.60 8.73 -12.06
CA ASN A 221 -16.42 8.51 -10.63
C ASN A 221 -15.28 7.53 -10.36
N VAL A 222 -15.15 6.50 -11.21
CA VAL A 222 -14.04 5.53 -11.13
C VAL A 222 -12.69 6.21 -11.36
N LEU A 223 -12.59 7.06 -12.37
CA LEU A 223 -11.38 7.84 -12.65
C LEU A 223 -11.05 8.82 -11.51
N THR A 224 -12.07 9.48 -10.97
CA THR A 224 -11.95 10.35 -9.79
C THR A 224 -11.38 9.61 -8.59
N PHE A 225 -11.94 8.44 -8.26
CA PHE A 225 -11.47 7.59 -7.17
C PHE A 225 -9.99 7.20 -7.35
N LEU A 226 -9.60 6.74 -8.55
CA LEU A 226 -8.23 6.37 -8.86
C LEU A 226 -7.28 7.57 -8.73
N PHE A 227 -7.67 8.73 -9.26
CA PHE A 227 -6.86 9.93 -9.21
C PHE A 227 -6.63 10.43 -7.79
N ILE A 228 -7.71 10.55 -6.99
CA ILE A 228 -7.63 11.03 -5.61
C ILE A 228 -6.79 10.06 -4.77
N THR A 229 -7.01 8.76 -4.93
CA THR A 229 -6.22 7.75 -4.22
C THR A 229 -4.73 7.91 -4.50
N ARG A 230 -4.35 8.10 -5.77
CA ARG A 230 -2.96 8.32 -6.17
C ARG A 230 -2.39 9.61 -5.62
N ALA A 231 -3.12 10.70 -5.74
CA ALA A 231 -2.70 12.01 -5.24
C ALA A 231 -2.44 11.95 -3.73
N MET A 232 -3.32 11.30 -2.96
CA MET A 232 -3.15 11.12 -1.52
C MET A 232 -1.90 10.30 -1.16
N TYR A 233 -1.66 9.18 -1.85
CA TYR A 233 -0.43 8.40 -1.60
C TYR A 233 0.84 9.16 -1.94
N ILE A 234 0.90 9.86 -3.08
CA ILE A 234 2.08 10.66 -3.47
C ILE A 234 2.32 11.78 -2.46
N LEU A 235 1.27 12.50 -2.08
CA LEU A 235 1.37 13.57 -1.09
C LEU A 235 1.87 13.04 0.26
N CYS A 236 1.34 11.92 0.73
CA CYS A 236 1.79 11.30 1.98
C CYS A 236 3.22 10.75 1.89
N ASP A 237 3.65 10.25 0.73
CA ASP A 237 5.04 9.84 0.51
C ASP A 237 6.01 11.03 0.63
N ILE A 238 5.62 12.22 0.15
CA ILE A 238 6.40 13.44 0.30
C ILE A 238 6.43 13.90 1.77
N LEU A 239 5.26 13.88 2.43
CA LEU A 239 5.16 14.29 3.84
C LEU A 239 5.97 13.37 4.76
N ILE A 240 5.90 12.05 4.56
CA ILE A 240 6.65 11.10 5.38
C ILE A 240 8.16 11.21 5.14
N LEU A 241 8.59 11.54 3.94
CA LEU A 241 9.99 11.82 3.64
C LEU A 241 10.47 13.05 4.44
N GLY A 242 9.70 14.14 4.42
CA GLY A 242 9.97 15.33 5.24
C GLY A 242 10.05 14.98 6.73
N TYR A 243 9.11 14.18 7.23
CA TYR A 243 9.14 13.68 8.60
C TYR A 243 10.42 12.89 8.91
N GLY A 244 10.79 11.96 8.04
CA GLY A 244 11.99 11.12 8.22
C GLY A 244 13.28 11.91 8.24
N THR A 245 13.38 12.99 7.45
CA THR A 245 14.57 13.85 7.41
C THR A 245 14.65 14.77 8.62
N LEU A 246 13.53 15.30 9.13
CA LEU A 246 13.50 16.30 10.18
C LEU A 246 13.50 15.70 11.59
N PHE A 247 12.82 14.60 11.82
CA PHE A 247 12.51 14.09 13.16
C PHE A 247 13.22 12.79 13.53
N LEU A 248 13.72 12.02 12.57
CA LEU A 248 14.44 10.79 12.87
C LEU A 248 15.96 11.04 12.87
N ASN A 249 16.57 10.91 14.04
CA ASN A 249 18.02 11.10 14.20
C ASN A 249 18.83 10.01 13.50
N ASP A 250 19.92 10.43 12.85
CA ASP A 250 21.02 9.53 12.47
C ASP A 250 21.91 9.32 13.71
N GLU A 251 21.45 8.55 14.68
CA GLU A 251 22.39 8.01 15.64
C GLU A 251 23.24 6.95 14.91
N LYS A 252 24.29 7.40 14.23
CA LYS A 252 25.46 6.57 14.01
C LYS A 252 25.87 6.07 15.39
N LYS A 253 25.93 4.75 15.61
CA LYS A 253 26.62 4.22 16.77
C LYS A 253 27.93 4.97 16.91
N SER A 254 28.10 5.73 17.96
CA SER A 254 29.40 6.14 18.41
C SER A 254 30.08 4.86 18.85
N ASN A 255 30.81 4.25 17.93
CA ASN A 255 31.74 3.21 18.27
C ASN A 255 32.93 3.89 18.96
N ASN A 256 32.85 3.98 20.28
CA ASN A 256 34.01 4.05 21.15
C ASN A 256 34.29 2.65 21.70
#